data_f7258eb3fdf26cbafd5f9205de95ace7
#
_entry.id   f7258eb3fdf26cbafd5f9205de95ace7
#
_cell.length_a   1.000
_cell.length_b   1.000
_cell.length_c   1.000
_cell.angle_alpha   90.00
_cell.angle_beta   90.00
_cell.angle_gamma   90.00
#
_symmetry.space_group_name_H-M   'P 1'
#
loop_
_entity.id
_entity.type
_entity.pdbx_description
1 polymer ?
#
loop_
_entity_poly.entity_id
_entity_poly.type
_entity_poly.pdbx_seq_one_letter_code
_entity_poly.pdbx_strand_id
1 'polypeptide(L)'
;MRKKLEWLVLLGGAIIAIAGSALATPPEGFTSTTTAKGQFTQFNVSNYFISDTRKLWLSSLRTKGQSDGYFLSNVWQPGGTTGWHSHPGPTLIIVTAGTITHYDGDDPSCTPHVYTTGMTFVDRGGSHIHNVRNEGDVEAQVIAFRLVPAGQPGRIDENDPGNCPF
;
A
#
# COMPACT_ATOMS: atom_id res chain seq x y z
N MET A 1 -50.93 -21.84 -55.84
CA MET A 1 -50.37 -20.71 -55.03
C MET A 1 -49.39 -21.31 -54.02
N ARG A 2 -48.05 -21.22 -54.25
CA ARG A 2 -47.00 -21.72 -53.38
C ARG A 2 -46.44 -20.53 -52.57
N LYS A 3 -46.60 -20.50 -51.25
CA LYS A 3 -45.98 -19.53 -50.35
C LYS A 3 -44.52 -19.93 -50.13
N LYS A 4 -43.59 -19.04 -50.49
CA LYS A 4 -42.19 -19.16 -50.15
C LYS A 4 -41.98 -18.68 -48.72
N LEU A 5 -41.46 -19.57 -47.90
CA LEU A 5 -41.06 -19.26 -46.51
C LEU A 5 -39.61 -18.81 -46.51
N GLU A 6 -39.33 -17.53 -46.27
CA GLU A 6 -38.00 -16.98 -46.15
C GLU A 6 -37.48 -17.17 -44.73
N TRP A 7 -36.36 -17.89 -44.62
CA TRP A 7 -35.67 -18.08 -43.33
C TRP A 7 -34.70 -16.90 -43.12
N LEU A 8 -35.03 -16.03 -42.15
CA LEU A 8 -34.04 -15.05 -41.67
C LEU A 8 -33.08 -15.77 -40.72
N VAL A 9 -31.81 -15.88 -41.13
CA VAL A 9 -30.69 -16.32 -40.28
C VAL A 9 -30.16 -15.09 -39.50
N LEU A 10 -30.51 -14.98 -38.25
CA LEU A 10 -29.92 -14.02 -37.33
C LEU A 10 -28.53 -14.53 -36.91
N LEU A 11 -27.47 -13.98 -37.50
CA LEU A 11 -26.08 -14.14 -37.02
C LEU A 11 -25.90 -13.33 -35.73
N GLY A 12 -26.10 -13.98 -34.58
CA GLY A 12 -25.71 -13.44 -33.29
C GLY A 12 -24.22 -13.45 -33.11
N GLY A 13 -23.55 -12.31 -33.32
CA GLY A 13 -22.14 -12.13 -32.99
C GLY A 13 -21.94 -12.18 -31.47
N ALA A 14 -21.32 -13.23 -30.95
CA ALA A 14 -20.86 -13.28 -29.58
C ALA A 14 -19.64 -12.34 -29.42
N ILE A 15 -19.82 -11.23 -28.72
CA ILE A 15 -18.73 -10.38 -28.25
C ILE A 15 -18.04 -11.12 -27.11
N ILE A 16 -16.91 -11.75 -27.38
CA ILE A 16 -16.04 -12.30 -26.33
C ILE A 16 -15.33 -11.10 -25.69
N ALA A 17 -15.83 -10.66 -24.53
CA ALA A 17 -15.10 -9.73 -23.68
C ALA A 17 -13.87 -10.49 -23.12
N ILE A 18 -12.68 -10.18 -23.64
CA ILE A 18 -11.41 -10.63 -23.05
C ILE A 18 -11.25 -9.79 -21.79
N ALA A 19 -11.62 -10.36 -20.62
CA ALA A 19 -11.23 -9.81 -19.35
C ALA A 19 -9.69 -9.93 -19.27
N GLY A 20 -8.99 -8.84 -19.51
CA GLY A 20 -7.55 -8.75 -19.26
C GLY A 20 -7.34 -9.06 -17.77
N SER A 21 -6.52 -10.07 -17.47
CA SER A 21 -6.06 -10.32 -16.10
C SER A 21 -5.22 -9.10 -15.69
N ALA A 22 -5.73 -8.28 -14.78
CA ALA A 22 -4.90 -7.27 -14.15
C ALA A 22 -3.78 -8.01 -13.42
N LEU A 23 -2.54 -7.75 -13.78
CA LEU A 23 -1.37 -8.35 -13.14
C LEU A 23 -0.94 -7.41 -12.00
N ALA A 24 -0.53 -8.02 -10.88
CA ALA A 24 0.10 -7.27 -9.79
C ALA A 24 1.28 -6.45 -10.33
N THR A 25 1.40 -5.21 -9.89
CA THR A 25 2.49 -4.31 -10.32
C THR A 25 3.73 -4.58 -9.45
N PRO A 26 4.82 -5.13 -10.02
CA PRO A 26 6.03 -5.39 -9.25
C PRO A 26 6.72 -4.09 -8.83
N PRO A 27 7.52 -4.12 -7.75
CA PRO A 27 8.38 -3.00 -7.41
C PRO A 27 9.51 -2.84 -8.45
N GLU A 28 9.86 -1.58 -8.77
CA GLU A 28 10.97 -1.23 -9.65
C GLU A 28 11.85 -0.16 -9.01
N GLY A 29 13.17 -0.27 -9.09
CA GLY A 29 14.10 0.68 -8.48
C GLY A 29 13.90 0.81 -6.96
N PHE A 30 13.35 -0.21 -6.31
CA PHE A 30 13.00 -0.25 -4.89
C PHE A 30 13.66 -1.44 -4.20
N THR A 31 14.18 -1.22 -3.01
CA THR A 31 14.75 -2.26 -2.15
C THR A 31 14.21 -2.11 -0.73
N SER A 32 13.76 -3.20 -0.13
CA SER A 32 13.33 -3.27 1.27
C SER A 32 14.20 -4.26 2.02
N THR A 33 14.84 -3.82 3.10
CA THR A 33 15.68 -4.63 3.96
C THR A 33 15.08 -4.70 5.35
N THR A 34 14.83 -5.91 5.85
CA THR A 34 14.46 -6.11 7.26
C THR A 34 15.70 -6.02 8.13
N THR A 35 15.80 -4.97 8.95
CA THR A 35 16.92 -4.72 9.86
C THR A 35 16.73 -5.40 11.21
N ALA A 36 15.49 -5.60 11.65
CA ALA A 36 15.14 -6.38 12.83
C ALA A 36 13.73 -6.96 12.68
N LYS A 37 13.53 -8.14 13.26
CA LYS A 37 12.21 -8.80 13.36
C LYS A 37 12.05 -9.38 14.74
N GLY A 38 10.84 -9.27 15.29
CA GLY A 38 10.47 -9.91 16.56
C GLY A 38 8.99 -10.27 16.57
N GLN A 39 8.63 -11.21 17.46
CA GLN A 39 7.25 -11.58 17.66
C GLN A 39 6.77 -11.06 19.02
N PHE A 40 5.64 -10.39 19.00
CA PHE A 40 4.94 -9.91 20.18
C PHE A 40 3.79 -10.86 20.53
N THR A 41 3.64 -11.15 21.80
CA THR A 41 2.38 -11.73 22.31
C THR A 41 1.27 -10.69 22.20
N GLN A 42 0.02 -11.11 22.38
CA GLN A 42 -1.08 -10.15 22.47
C GLN A 42 -0.79 -9.09 23.52
N PHE A 43 -1.02 -7.83 23.19
CA PHE A 43 -0.86 -6.72 24.12
C PHE A 43 -2.01 -5.71 24.03
N ASN A 44 -2.21 -4.98 25.12
CA ASN A 44 -3.13 -3.88 25.22
C ASN A 44 -2.49 -2.83 26.12
N VAL A 45 -1.98 -1.77 25.55
CA VAL A 45 -1.27 -0.69 26.24
C VAL A 45 -1.96 0.61 25.91
N SER A 46 -2.41 1.30 26.95
CA SER A 46 -2.94 2.66 26.83
C SER A 46 -2.28 3.52 27.88
N ASN A 47 -1.83 4.69 27.49
CA ASN A 47 -1.25 5.65 28.41
C ASN A 47 -1.64 7.09 28.00
N TYR A 48 -1.38 8.01 28.92
CA TYR A 48 -1.50 9.44 28.68
C TYR A 48 -0.33 10.18 29.30
N PHE A 49 -0.05 11.34 28.73
CA PHE A 49 0.92 12.29 29.25
C PHE A 49 0.31 13.68 29.22
N ILE A 50 0.47 14.43 30.31
CA ILE A 50 0.06 15.83 30.39
C ILE A 50 1.33 16.68 30.50
N SER A 51 1.55 17.52 29.49
CA SER A 51 2.71 18.43 29.47
C SER A 51 2.58 19.54 30.51
N ASP A 52 3.68 20.24 30.81
CA ASP A 52 3.71 21.41 31.71
C ASP A 52 2.77 22.53 31.24
N THR A 53 2.49 22.59 29.94
CA THR A 53 1.51 23.50 29.32
C THR A 53 0.09 22.94 29.29
N ARG A 54 -0.19 21.87 30.04
CA ARG A 54 -1.46 21.14 30.13
C ARG A 54 -2.00 20.59 28.80
N LYS A 55 -1.12 20.33 27.84
CA LYS A 55 -1.49 19.60 26.63
C LYS A 55 -1.53 18.12 26.91
N LEU A 56 -2.66 17.49 26.59
CA LEU A 56 -2.87 16.05 26.74
C LEU A 56 -2.35 15.32 25.50
N TRP A 57 -1.53 14.29 25.71
CA TRP A 57 -1.16 13.30 24.72
C TRP A 57 -1.70 11.93 25.17
N LEU A 58 -2.33 11.22 24.24
CA LEU A 58 -2.90 9.89 24.48
C LEU A 58 -2.31 8.90 23.48
N SER A 59 -2.01 7.69 23.91
CA SER A 59 -1.75 6.57 23.01
C SER A 59 -2.52 5.34 23.42
N SER A 60 -2.94 4.55 22.43
CA SER A 60 -3.55 3.25 22.62
C SER A 60 -3.08 2.31 21.54
N LEU A 61 -2.40 1.23 21.95
CA LEU A 61 -1.93 0.16 21.06
C LEU A 61 -2.53 -1.16 21.55
N ARG A 62 -3.24 -1.83 20.68
CA ARG A 62 -3.91 -3.08 21.01
C ARG A 62 -3.80 -4.07 19.86
N THR A 63 -3.38 -5.30 20.18
CA THR A 63 -3.48 -6.43 19.24
C THR A 63 -4.38 -7.51 19.82
N LYS A 64 -5.05 -8.27 18.95
CA LYS A 64 -5.76 -9.48 19.31
C LYS A 64 -5.01 -10.66 18.67
N GLY A 65 -4.32 -11.45 19.50
CA GLY A 65 -3.42 -12.51 19.06
C GLY A 65 -1.96 -12.04 18.92
N GLN A 66 -1.10 -12.96 18.52
CA GLN A 66 0.32 -12.73 18.30
C GLN A 66 0.55 -11.86 17.05
N SER A 67 1.62 -11.07 17.07
CA SER A 67 1.97 -10.16 15.97
C SER A 67 3.46 -10.23 15.67
N ASP A 68 3.82 -10.20 14.39
CA ASP A 68 5.20 -10.00 13.94
C ASP A 68 5.45 -8.51 13.77
N GLY A 69 6.55 -8.01 14.38
CA GLY A 69 7.03 -6.64 14.20
C GLY A 69 8.30 -6.64 13.37
N TYR A 70 8.37 -5.71 12.41
CA TYR A 70 9.50 -5.55 11.51
C TYR A 70 10.03 -4.12 11.56
N PHE A 71 11.33 -3.96 11.73
CA PHE A 71 12.02 -2.72 11.37
C PHE A 71 12.58 -2.88 9.96
N LEU A 72 12.26 -1.92 9.11
CA LEU A 72 12.57 -1.94 7.69
C LEU A 72 13.39 -0.71 7.33
N SER A 73 14.39 -0.90 6.48
CA SER A 73 15.07 0.15 5.74
C SER A 73 14.69 0.01 4.26
N ASN A 74 14.02 0.99 3.74
CA ASN A 74 13.55 1.01 2.36
C ASN A 74 14.27 2.12 1.57
N VAL A 75 14.65 1.80 0.34
CA VAL A 75 15.41 2.68 -0.55
C VAL A 75 14.74 2.69 -1.93
N TRP A 76 14.53 3.88 -2.48
CA TRP A 76 14.06 4.09 -3.85
C TRP A 76 15.12 4.84 -4.65
N GLN A 77 15.51 4.28 -5.77
CA GLN A 77 16.26 5.01 -6.78
C GLN A 77 15.37 6.08 -7.46
N PRO A 78 15.93 7.10 -8.11
CA PRO A 78 15.14 8.03 -8.92
C PRO A 78 14.21 7.29 -9.89
N GLY A 79 12.92 7.66 -9.91
CA GLY A 79 11.88 6.98 -10.67
C GLY A 79 11.39 5.66 -10.07
N GLY A 80 11.95 5.21 -8.94
CA GLY A 80 11.59 3.95 -8.30
C GLY A 80 10.16 3.94 -7.75
N THR A 81 9.54 2.76 -7.71
CA THR A 81 8.19 2.52 -7.24
C THR A 81 8.10 1.25 -6.42
N THR A 82 7.25 1.25 -5.40
CA THR A 82 6.89 0.00 -4.71
C THR A 82 5.98 -0.91 -5.54
N GLY A 83 5.36 -0.41 -6.61
CA GLY A 83 4.18 -1.02 -7.19
C GLY A 83 2.98 -0.96 -6.23
N TRP A 84 1.80 -1.28 -6.74
CA TRP A 84 0.59 -1.33 -5.93
C TRP A 84 0.62 -2.52 -4.98
N HIS A 85 0.38 -2.26 -3.71
CA HIS A 85 0.44 -3.29 -2.68
C HIS A 85 -0.37 -2.90 -1.44
N SER A 86 -0.58 -3.88 -0.56
CA SER A 86 -1.22 -3.69 0.73
C SER A 86 -0.42 -4.37 1.85
N HIS A 87 -0.84 -4.14 3.09
CA HIS A 87 -0.28 -4.78 4.27
C HIS A 87 -1.39 -5.28 5.20
N PRO A 88 -1.24 -6.45 5.86
CA PRO A 88 -2.23 -6.93 6.83
C PRO A 88 -2.39 -6.04 8.06
N GLY A 89 -1.40 -5.22 8.38
CA GLY A 89 -1.42 -4.34 9.54
C GLY A 89 -0.64 -3.05 9.32
N PRO A 90 -0.68 -2.12 10.28
CA PRO A 90 -0.17 -0.77 10.12
C PRO A 90 1.36 -0.70 10.00
N THR A 91 1.82 0.33 9.30
CA THR A 91 3.23 0.69 9.18
C THR A 91 3.41 2.17 9.54
N LEU A 92 4.32 2.45 10.46
CA LEU A 92 4.75 3.80 10.81
C LEU A 92 6.03 4.12 10.06
N ILE A 93 6.07 5.23 9.33
CA ILE A 93 7.13 5.56 8.39
C ILE A 93 7.74 6.91 8.73
N ILE A 94 9.09 6.99 8.66
CA ILE A 94 9.87 8.22 8.77
C ILE A 94 10.74 8.32 7.53
N VAL A 95 10.63 9.43 6.80
CA VAL A 95 11.52 9.72 5.65
C VAL A 95 12.87 10.19 6.20
N THR A 96 13.94 9.47 5.85
CA THR A 96 15.31 9.74 6.35
C THR A 96 16.19 10.43 5.32
N ALA A 97 15.87 10.30 4.02
CA ALA A 97 16.55 11.01 2.94
C ALA A 97 15.61 11.17 1.72
N GLY A 98 15.81 12.23 0.95
CA GLY A 98 15.08 12.49 -0.29
C GLY A 98 13.62 12.83 -0.08
N THR A 99 12.82 12.47 -1.09
CA THR A 99 11.36 12.74 -1.15
C THR A 99 10.65 11.52 -1.72
N ILE A 100 9.55 11.13 -1.12
CA ILE A 100 8.65 10.09 -1.61
C ILE A 100 7.25 10.65 -1.79
N THR A 101 6.52 10.10 -2.76
CA THR A 101 5.11 10.39 -3.00
C THR A 101 4.29 9.13 -2.78
N HIS A 102 3.29 9.22 -1.93
CA HIS A 102 2.36 8.14 -1.63
C HIS A 102 1.04 8.39 -2.36
N TYR A 103 0.48 7.34 -2.95
CA TYR A 103 -0.78 7.33 -3.66
C TYR A 103 -1.70 6.27 -3.10
N ASP A 104 -2.94 6.64 -2.79
CA ASP A 104 -3.98 5.74 -2.31
C ASP A 104 -4.74 5.10 -3.48
N GLY A 105 -4.93 3.79 -3.45
CA GLY A 105 -5.65 3.05 -4.49
C GLY A 105 -7.15 3.29 -4.49
N ASP A 106 -7.71 3.79 -3.39
CA ASP A 106 -9.12 4.14 -3.23
C ASP A 106 -9.43 5.64 -3.48
N ASP A 107 -8.40 6.44 -3.86
CA ASP A 107 -8.58 7.83 -4.26
C ASP A 107 -8.74 7.97 -5.79
N PRO A 108 -9.96 8.24 -6.31
CA PRO A 108 -10.19 8.37 -7.75
C PRO A 108 -9.50 9.59 -8.38
N SER A 109 -9.00 10.52 -7.55
CA SER A 109 -8.31 11.72 -8.00
C SER A 109 -6.80 11.51 -8.13
N CYS A 110 -6.28 10.35 -7.70
CA CYS A 110 -4.84 10.07 -7.65
C CYS A 110 -4.05 11.22 -6.99
N THR A 111 -4.51 11.67 -5.84
CA THR A 111 -3.91 12.81 -5.13
C THR A 111 -2.52 12.45 -4.61
N PRO A 112 -1.46 13.19 -4.99
CA PRO A 112 -0.12 12.93 -4.49
C PRO A 112 0.02 13.41 -3.04
N HIS A 113 0.45 12.51 -2.14
CA HIS A 113 0.84 12.84 -0.78
C HIS A 113 2.36 12.83 -0.69
N VAL A 114 2.98 14.02 -0.66
CA VAL A 114 4.44 14.19 -0.74
C VAL A 114 5.04 14.28 0.66
N TYR A 115 6.09 13.48 0.91
CA TYR A 115 6.81 13.46 2.18
C TYR A 115 8.30 13.64 1.93
N THR A 116 8.91 14.64 2.58
CA THR A 116 10.34 14.95 2.51
C THR A 116 11.07 14.49 3.77
N THR A 117 12.39 14.54 3.76
CA THR A 117 13.23 14.19 4.92
C THR A 117 12.74 14.81 6.22
N GLY A 118 12.56 13.99 7.25
CA GLY A 118 12.03 14.35 8.57
C GLY A 118 10.51 14.27 8.68
N MET A 119 9.76 14.14 7.57
CA MET A 119 8.32 13.92 7.62
C MET A 119 7.97 12.47 7.90
N THR A 120 6.76 12.26 8.41
CA THR A 120 6.24 10.95 8.81
C THR A 120 4.84 10.75 8.25
N PHE A 121 4.47 9.49 8.06
CA PHE A 121 3.08 9.09 7.82
C PHE A 121 2.81 7.69 8.37
N VAL A 122 1.55 7.35 8.43
CA VAL A 122 1.09 6.02 8.86
C VAL A 122 0.29 5.40 7.72
N ASP A 123 0.80 4.28 7.20
CA ASP A 123 -0.03 3.38 6.41
C ASP A 123 -0.89 2.57 7.38
N ARG A 124 -2.19 2.65 7.20
CA ARG A 124 -3.18 2.03 8.11
C ARG A 124 -3.20 0.49 8.03
N GLY A 125 -2.70 -0.10 6.94
CA GLY A 125 -2.82 -1.54 6.69
C GLY A 125 -4.26 -2.00 6.46
N GLY A 126 -4.55 -3.27 6.73
CA GLY A 126 -5.91 -3.81 6.62
C GLY A 126 -6.43 -3.87 5.18
N SER A 127 -5.59 -4.30 4.23
CA SER A 127 -5.90 -4.38 2.80
C SER A 127 -6.09 -3.02 2.10
N HIS A 128 -5.60 -1.93 2.68
CA HIS A 128 -5.54 -0.63 2.03
C HIS A 128 -4.46 -0.66 0.95
N ILE A 129 -4.89 -0.55 -0.31
CA ILE A 129 -4.00 -0.59 -1.49
C ILE A 129 -3.35 0.78 -1.66
N HIS A 130 -2.04 0.80 -1.87
CA HIS A 130 -1.28 2.03 -2.10
C HIS A 130 -0.02 1.77 -2.94
N ASN A 131 0.55 2.86 -3.47
CA ASN A 131 1.82 2.87 -4.16
C ASN A 131 2.69 4.01 -3.62
N VAL A 132 3.98 3.75 -3.40
CA VAL A 132 4.96 4.77 -3.00
C VAL A 132 6.03 4.89 -4.06
N ARG A 133 6.26 6.12 -4.51
CA ARG A 133 7.16 6.44 -5.62
C ARG A 133 8.22 7.45 -5.20
N ASN A 134 9.39 7.36 -5.80
CA ASN A 134 10.37 8.42 -5.81
C ASN A 134 10.28 9.15 -7.16
N GLU A 135 9.63 10.27 -7.20
CA GLU A 135 9.44 11.10 -8.40
C GLU A 135 10.51 12.20 -8.51
N GLY A 136 11.50 12.18 -7.61
CA GLY A 136 12.64 13.08 -7.64
C GLY A 136 13.82 12.52 -8.43
N ASP A 137 14.90 13.26 -8.44
CA ASP A 137 16.16 12.98 -9.15
C ASP A 137 17.28 12.45 -8.25
N VAL A 138 17.02 12.30 -6.96
CA VAL A 138 17.94 11.74 -5.97
C VAL A 138 17.33 10.53 -5.27
N GLU A 139 18.15 9.65 -4.72
CA GLU A 139 17.71 8.51 -3.93
C GLU A 139 16.86 8.97 -2.73
N ALA A 140 15.79 8.23 -2.44
CA ALA A 140 14.98 8.45 -1.27
C ALA A 140 15.03 7.25 -0.32
N GLN A 141 14.99 7.51 0.99
CA GLN A 141 15.10 6.48 2.03
C GLN A 141 14.08 6.69 3.13
N VAL A 142 13.58 5.59 3.68
CA VAL A 142 12.75 5.59 4.88
C VAL A 142 13.17 4.50 5.86
N ILE A 143 12.93 4.75 7.15
CA ILE A 143 12.85 3.73 8.18
C ILE A 143 11.39 3.53 8.53
N ALA A 144 10.97 2.27 8.64
CA ALA A 144 9.59 1.94 8.95
C ALA A 144 9.50 0.86 10.05
N PHE A 145 8.48 0.98 10.89
CA PHE A 145 8.05 -0.09 11.79
C PHE A 145 6.70 -0.62 11.35
N ARG A 146 6.64 -1.90 11.01
CA ARG A 146 5.42 -2.61 10.58
C ARG A 146 5.01 -3.64 11.62
N LEU A 147 3.73 -3.67 11.94
CA LEU A 147 3.13 -4.66 12.84
C LEU A 147 2.03 -5.42 12.09
N VAL A 148 2.18 -6.73 11.95
CA VAL A 148 1.20 -7.58 11.24
C VAL A 148 0.81 -8.79 12.09
N PRO A 149 -0.33 -9.45 11.84
CA PRO A 149 -0.65 -10.70 12.51
C PRO A 149 0.47 -11.74 12.29
N ALA A 150 0.83 -12.48 13.32
CA ALA A 150 1.94 -13.43 13.26
C ALA A 150 1.77 -14.45 12.15
N GLY A 151 2.85 -14.67 11.39
CA GLY A 151 2.89 -15.62 10.27
C GLY A 151 2.27 -15.08 8.97
N GLN A 152 1.70 -13.86 8.96
CA GLN A 152 1.22 -13.24 7.72
C GLN A 152 2.36 -12.58 6.96
N PRO A 153 2.27 -12.49 5.62
CA PRO A 153 3.25 -11.76 4.82
C PRO A 153 3.26 -10.28 5.24
N GLY A 154 4.44 -9.68 5.25
CA GLY A 154 4.57 -8.23 5.53
C GLY A 154 4.08 -7.35 4.38
N ARG A 155 3.90 -7.91 3.18
CA ARG A 155 3.45 -7.24 1.97
C ARG A 155 2.60 -8.20 1.16
N ILE A 156 1.57 -7.67 0.51
CA ILE A 156 0.70 -8.35 -0.45
C ILE A 156 0.73 -7.52 -1.73
N ASP A 157 1.17 -8.11 -2.83
CA ASP A 157 1.15 -7.44 -4.13
C ASP A 157 -0.28 -7.38 -4.65
N GLU A 158 -0.66 -6.21 -5.16
CA GLU A 158 -2.02 -5.92 -5.59
C GLU A 158 -2.05 -5.53 -7.07
N ASN A 159 -3.20 -5.70 -7.68
CA ASN A 159 -3.45 -5.21 -9.02
C ASN A 159 -3.49 -3.68 -9.03
N ASP A 160 -3.12 -3.09 -10.16
CA ASP A 160 -3.32 -1.66 -10.39
C ASP A 160 -4.83 -1.34 -10.29
N PRO A 161 -5.25 -0.45 -9.37
CA PRO A 161 -6.65 -0.03 -9.27
C PRO A 161 -7.11 0.85 -10.44
N GLY A 162 -6.19 1.31 -11.29
CA GLY A 162 -6.50 2.10 -12.48
C GLY A 162 -6.92 3.54 -12.21
N ASN A 163 -6.68 4.05 -11.01
CA ASN A 163 -7.02 5.42 -10.63
C ASN A 163 -5.90 6.43 -10.92
N CYS A 164 -4.68 5.94 -11.16
CA CYS A 164 -3.51 6.78 -11.46
C CYS A 164 -2.99 6.55 -12.89
N PRO A 165 -2.44 7.59 -13.57
CA PRO A 165 -2.02 7.50 -14.98
C PRO A 165 -0.60 6.95 -15.17
N PHE A 166 -0.07 6.13 -14.25
CA PHE A 166 1.28 5.57 -14.33
C PHE A 166 1.35 4.09 -13.98
#